data_6aaf9c4a278d28777aa0c572aee0db07
#
_entry.id   6aaf9c4a278d28777aa0c572aee0db07
#
_cell.length_a   1.000
_cell.length_b   1.000
_cell.length_c   1.000
_cell.angle_alpha   90.00
_cell.angle_beta   90.00
_cell.angle_gamma   90.00
#
_symmetry.space_group_name_H-M   'P 1'
#
loop_
_entity.id
_entity.type
_entity.pdbx_description
1 polymer ?
#
loop_
_entity_poly.entity_id
_entity_poly.type
_entity_poly.pdbx_seq_one_letter_code
_entity_poly.pdbx_strand_id
1 'polypeptide(L)'
;MFDYKKARNNMVDNLIRPANVTNPELLHALKKVQRDKFLPSNLAGLSYSETELTIQNDRKSINPWLLSKMIQSLNLKSTENVLSLATGFGYSCAILSSLANFVVAVESCDLAPEAQSRLIENGYDNILVKNIAHLSNDELIRNR
;
A
#
# COMPACT_ATOMS: atom_id res chain seq x y z
N MET A 1 -24.16 2.16 10.33
CA MET A 1 -23.16 2.21 9.24
C MET A 1 -21.76 2.24 9.83
N PHE A 2 -20.85 1.45 9.32
CA PHE A 2 -19.46 1.41 9.79
C PHE A 2 -18.71 2.71 9.40
N ASP A 3 -18.10 3.36 10.40
CA ASP A 3 -17.34 4.60 10.16
C ASP A 3 -15.88 4.29 9.87
N TYR A 4 -15.58 4.09 8.60
CA TYR A 4 -14.23 3.80 8.11
C TYR A 4 -13.22 4.91 8.43
N LYS A 5 -13.64 6.18 8.40
CA LYS A 5 -12.75 7.31 8.70
C LYS A 5 -12.33 7.29 10.17
N LYS A 6 -13.27 7.07 11.06
CA LYS A 6 -12.99 6.94 12.50
C LYS A 6 -12.10 5.74 12.78
N ALA A 7 -12.40 4.59 12.18
CA ALA A 7 -11.58 3.37 12.33
C ALA A 7 -10.15 3.59 11.84
N ARG A 8 -9.97 4.25 10.70
CA ARG A 8 -8.65 4.59 10.14
C ARG A 8 -7.86 5.53 11.06
N ASN A 9 -8.49 6.58 11.57
CA ASN A 9 -7.84 7.49 12.52
C ASN A 9 -7.45 6.77 13.81
N ASN A 10 -8.31 5.91 14.34
CA ASN A 10 -8.01 5.11 15.52
C ASN A 10 -6.83 4.16 15.27
N MET A 11 -6.74 3.53 14.09
CA MET A 11 -5.58 2.70 13.73
C MET A 11 -4.29 3.51 13.78
N VAL A 12 -4.28 4.70 13.21
CA VAL A 12 -3.07 5.55 13.21
C VAL A 12 -2.71 5.97 14.62
N ASP A 13 -3.66 6.45 15.39
CA ASP A 13 -3.40 7.04 16.72
C ASP A 13 -3.09 5.99 17.80
N ASN A 14 -3.73 4.82 17.74
CA ASN A 14 -3.69 3.81 18.81
C ASN A 14 -2.86 2.57 18.46
N LEU A 15 -2.54 2.33 17.20
CA LEU A 15 -1.75 1.18 16.76
C LEU A 15 -0.42 1.58 16.14
N ILE A 16 -0.42 2.54 15.23
CA ILE A 16 0.76 2.90 14.43
C ILE A 16 1.68 3.85 15.19
N ARG A 17 1.17 4.93 15.77
CA ARG A 17 1.97 5.86 16.57
C ARG A 17 2.65 5.18 17.77
N PRO A 18 1.98 4.33 18.55
CA PRO A 18 2.63 3.62 19.66
C PRO A 18 3.74 2.67 19.22
N ALA A 19 3.77 2.25 17.96
CA ALA A 19 4.84 1.45 17.39
C ALA A 19 6.07 2.26 16.94
N ASN A 20 6.21 3.52 17.40
CA ASN A 20 7.29 4.43 17.06
C ASN A 20 7.31 4.89 15.60
N VAL A 21 6.16 4.96 14.96
CA VAL A 21 6.01 5.64 13.67
C VAL A 21 5.75 7.12 13.94
N THR A 22 6.73 7.95 13.63
CA THR A 22 6.75 9.38 13.99
C THR A 22 6.83 10.32 12.79
N ASN A 23 7.11 9.80 11.59
CA ASN A 23 7.24 10.62 10.39
C ASN A 23 5.88 11.30 10.07
N PRO A 24 5.80 12.66 10.06
CA PRO A 24 4.53 13.35 9.89
C PRO A 24 3.87 13.11 8.53
N GLU A 25 4.66 13.05 7.47
CA GLU A 25 4.15 12.83 6.11
C GLU A 25 3.57 11.42 5.96
N LEU A 26 4.24 10.42 6.53
CA LEU A 26 3.74 9.05 6.57
C LEU A 26 2.45 8.94 7.38
N LEU A 27 2.39 9.55 8.56
CA LEU A 27 1.18 9.56 9.40
C LEU A 27 0.01 10.25 8.68
N HIS A 28 0.28 11.34 7.94
CA HIS A 28 -0.72 12.00 7.12
C HIS A 28 -1.22 11.09 5.99
N ALA A 29 -0.32 10.41 5.27
CA ALA A 29 -0.68 9.47 4.23
C ALA A 29 -1.55 8.32 4.77
N LEU A 30 -1.18 7.75 5.91
CA LEU A 30 -1.94 6.68 6.57
C LEU A 30 -3.37 7.10 6.98
N LYS A 31 -3.55 8.37 7.37
CA LYS A 31 -4.89 8.91 7.68
C LYS A 31 -5.70 9.20 6.42
N LYS A 32 -5.06 9.47 5.29
CA LYS A 32 -5.70 9.81 4.03
C LYS A 32 -6.06 8.59 3.20
N VAL A 33 -5.16 7.62 3.08
CA VAL A 33 -5.35 6.44 2.23
C VAL A 33 -6.38 5.49 2.83
N GLN A 34 -7.39 5.14 2.04
CA GLN A 34 -8.51 4.28 2.45
C GLN A 34 -8.14 2.81 2.25
N ARG A 35 -7.60 2.17 3.28
CA ARG A 35 -7.18 0.76 3.21
C ARG A 35 -8.31 -0.19 2.83
N ASP A 36 -9.54 0.11 3.26
CA ASP A 36 -10.74 -0.66 2.92
C ASP A 36 -10.98 -0.78 1.39
N LYS A 37 -10.46 0.16 0.60
CA LYS A 37 -10.53 0.13 -0.87
C LYS A 37 -9.53 -0.84 -1.51
N PHE A 38 -8.55 -1.30 -0.76
CA PHE A 38 -7.48 -2.20 -1.22
C PHE A 38 -7.58 -3.60 -0.64
N LEU A 39 -8.75 -3.98 -0.17
CA LEU A 39 -9.05 -5.31 0.35
C LEU A 39 -10.30 -5.87 -0.33
N PRO A 40 -10.49 -7.18 -0.35
CA PRO A 40 -11.75 -7.77 -0.77
C PRO A 40 -12.93 -7.16 0.02
N SER A 41 -14.04 -6.93 -0.64
CA SER A 41 -15.20 -6.23 -0.05
C SER A 41 -15.74 -6.89 1.24
N ASN A 42 -15.67 -8.21 1.32
CA ASN A 42 -16.07 -8.97 2.52
C ASN A 42 -15.11 -8.77 3.70
N LEU A 43 -13.92 -8.23 3.48
CA LEU A 43 -12.92 -7.94 4.51
C LEU A 43 -12.83 -6.45 4.87
N ALA A 44 -13.59 -5.60 4.19
CA ALA A 44 -13.53 -4.15 4.40
C ALA A 44 -13.74 -3.74 5.87
N GLY A 45 -14.62 -4.41 6.60
CA GLY A 45 -14.85 -4.14 8.02
C GLY A 45 -13.67 -4.44 8.94
N LEU A 46 -12.70 -5.24 8.49
CA LEU A 46 -11.48 -5.61 9.23
C LEU A 46 -10.25 -4.81 8.79
N SER A 47 -10.39 -3.90 7.83
CA SER A 47 -9.27 -3.20 7.18
C SER A 47 -8.38 -2.40 8.13
N TYR A 48 -8.91 -1.97 9.26
CA TYR A 48 -8.19 -1.15 10.23
C TYR A 48 -7.88 -1.88 11.54
N SER A 49 -7.99 -3.21 11.54
CA SER A 49 -7.62 -4.08 12.66
C SER A 49 -6.18 -4.58 12.52
N GLU A 50 -5.66 -5.17 13.59
CA GLU A 50 -4.35 -5.86 13.59
C GLU A 50 -4.40 -7.24 12.92
N THR A 51 -5.59 -7.72 12.56
CA THR A 51 -5.77 -9.05 12.02
C THR A 51 -5.06 -9.19 10.67
N GLU A 52 -4.31 -10.27 10.52
CA GLU A 52 -3.75 -10.67 9.22
C GLU A 52 -4.89 -11.12 8.31
N LEU A 53 -4.98 -10.54 7.11
CA LEU A 53 -6.06 -10.79 6.18
C LEU A 53 -5.55 -11.50 4.93
N THR A 54 -6.24 -12.57 4.53
CA THR A 54 -5.97 -13.25 3.26
C THR A 54 -6.73 -12.53 2.14
N ILE A 55 -6.01 -12.02 1.16
CA ILE A 55 -6.61 -11.23 0.06
C ILE A 55 -7.04 -12.09 -1.12
N GLN A 56 -6.17 -12.99 -1.60
CA GLN A 56 -6.43 -13.89 -2.73
C GLN A 56 -5.33 -14.94 -2.81
N ASN A 57 -5.66 -16.20 -3.16
CA ASN A 57 -4.68 -17.26 -3.40
C ASN A 57 -3.64 -17.40 -2.26
N ASP A 58 -4.10 -17.43 -1.02
CA ASP A 58 -3.27 -17.49 0.19
C ASP A 58 -2.31 -16.30 0.39
N ARG A 59 -2.40 -15.26 -0.44
CA ARG A 59 -1.67 -14.01 -0.26
C ARG A 59 -2.24 -13.25 0.93
N LYS A 60 -1.37 -12.91 1.84
CA LYS A 60 -1.73 -12.18 3.05
C LYS A 60 -1.37 -10.70 2.93
N SER A 61 -2.24 -9.86 3.47
CA SER A 61 -1.93 -8.44 3.61
C SER A 61 -0.95 -8.25 4.77
N ILE A 62 0.03 -7.38 4.57
CA ILE A 62 0.94 -7.00 5.65
C ILE A 62 0.19 -6.22 6.72
N ASN A 63 0.54 -6.45 7.98
CA ASN A 63 -0.01 -5.69 9.10
C ASN A 63 0.31 -4.19 8.95
N PRO A 64 -0.65 -3.27 9.16
CA PRO A 64 -0.44 -1.83 8.94
C PRO A 64 0.69 -1.21 9.75
N TRP A 65 0.89 -1.61 11.00
CA TRP A 65 1.98 -1.06 11.81
C TRP A 65 3.35 -1.53 11.33
N LEU A 66 3.47 -2.79 10.91
CA LEU A 66 4.72 -3.33 10.35
C LEU A 66 5.05 -2.66 9.01
N LEU A 67 4.07 -2.54 8.13
CA LEU A 67 4.23 -1.82 6.86
C LEU A 67 4.69 -0.38 7.10
N SER A 68 4.08 0.30 8.04
CA SER A 68 4.42 1.69 8.38
C SER A 68 5.85 1.83 8.90
N LYS A 69 6.31 0.91 9.75
CA LYS A 69 7.69 0.88 10.22
C LYS A 69 8.69 0.61 9.08
N MET A 70 8.36 -0.29 8.18
CA MET A 70 9.20 -0.59 7.00
C MET A 70 9.31 0.65 6.11
N ILE A 71 8.20 1.32 5.80
CA ILE A 71 8.19 2.53 4.98
C ILE A 71 8.97 3.66 5.66
N GLN A 72 8.76 3.88 6.95
CA GLN A 72 9.51 4.90 7.70
C GLN A 72 11.01 4.67 7.63
N SER A 73 11.47 3.41 7.71
CA SER A 73 12.90 3.06 7.67
C SER A 73 13.56 3.37 6.32
N LEU A 74 12.79 3.49 5.24
CA LEU A 74 13.31 3.87 3.93
C LEU A 74 13.77 5.34 3.88
N ASN A 75 13.24 6.18 4.77
CA ASN A 75 13.54 7.61 4.81
C ASN A 75 13.40 8.29 3.41
N LEU A 76 12.28 8.01 2.75
CA LEU A 76 12.01 8.44 1.38
C LEU A 76 11.96 9.97 1.26
N LYS A 77 12.51 10.45 0.15
CA LYS A 77 12.37 11.84 -0.29
C LYS A 77 11.35 11.94 -1.42
N SER A 78 10.64 13.05 -1.49
CA SER A 78 9.61 13.28 -2.52
C SER A 78 10.14 13.28 -3.96
N THR A 79 11.45 13.34 -4.14
CA THR A 79 12.14 13.28 -5.45
C THR A 79 12.53 11.87 -5.88
N GLU A 80 12.38 10.88 -5.00
CA GLU A 80 12.82 9.51 -5.27
C GLU A 80 11.71 8.68 -5.92
N ASN A 81 12.11 7.70 -6.72
CA ASN A 81 11.24 6.70 -7.30
C ASN A 81 11.36 5.39 -6.51
N VAL A 82 10.25 4.68 -6.35
CA VAL A 82 10.17 3.45 -5.57
C VAL A 82 9.75 2.29 -6.43
N LEU A 83 10.43 1.17 -6.27
CA LEU A 83 10.00 -0.13 -6.79
C LEU A 83 9.36 -0.92 -5.65
N SER A 84 8.10 -1.29 -5.82
CA SER A 84 7.36 -2.13 -4.87
C SER A 84 7.07 -3.49 -5.49
N LEU A 85 7.55 -4.54 -4.84
CA LEU A 85 7.35 -5.92 -5.27
C LEU A 85 6.26 -6.59 -4.42
N ALA A 86 5.43 -7.41 -5.06
CA ALA A 86 4.37 -8.17 -4.41
C ALA A 86 3.38 -7.25 -3.64
N THR A 87 2.82 -6.29 -4.35
CA THR A 87 2.03 -5.18 -3.77
C THR A 87 0.62 -5.58 -3.31
N GLY A 88 0.19 -6.81 -3.57
CA GLY A 88 -1.19 -7.22 -3.32
C GLY A 88 -2.17 -6.42 -4.16
N PHE A 89 -3.18 -5.83 -3.52
CA PHE A 89 -4.15 -4.96 -4.19
C PHE A 89 -3.75 -3.49 -4.26
N GLY A 90 -2.54 -3.12 -3.78
CA GLY A 90 -1.96 -1.81 -4.00
C GLY A 90 -1.96 -0.84 -2.82
N TYR A 91 -2.35 -1.25 -1.62
CA TYR A 91 -2.37 -0.36 -0.44
C TYR A 91 -1.01 0.26 -0.12
N SER A 92 0.04 -0.56 -0.08
CA SER A 92 1.40 -0.06 0.15
C SER A 92 1.84 0.95 -0.91
N CYS A 93 1.48 0.72 -2.17
CA CYS A 93 1.77 1.64 -3.27
C CYS A 93 1.04 2.96 -3.12
N ALA A 94 -0.21 2.94 -2.67
CA ALA A 94 -0.98 4.15 -2.38
C ALA A 94 -0.31 5.01 -1.29
N ILE A 95 0.19 4.39 -0.22
CA ILE A 95 0.97 5.08 0.81
C ILE A 95 2.28 5.64 0.23
N LEU A 96 3.06 4.81 -0.46
CA LEU A 96 4.34 5.20 -1.05
C LEU A 96 4.20 6.33 -2.07
N SER A 97 3.12 6.35 -2.84
CA SER A 97 2.86 7.39 -3.85
C SER A 97 2.69 8.79 -3.24
N SER A 98 2.29 8.86 -1.98
CA SER A 98 2.18 10.13 -1.25
C SER A 98 3.52 10.63 -0.72
N LEU A 99 4.56 9.78 -0.68
CA LEU A 99 5.86 10.07 -0.10
C LEU A 99 6.98 10.16 -1.15
N ALA A 100 6.77 9.57 -2.31
CA ALA A 100 7.74 9.48 -3.40
C ALA A 100 7.29 10.27 -4.63
N ASN A 101 8.20 10.47 -5.57
CA ASN A 101 7.88 11.07 -6.86
C ASN A 101 7.03 10.11 -7.72
N PHE A 102 7.47 8.85 -7.82
CA PHE A 102 6.82 7.83 -8.65
C PHE A 102 6.99 6.43 -8.06
N VAL A 103 5.99 5.57 -8.24
CA VAL A 103 6.02 4.18 -7.76
C VAL A 103 5.83 3.24 -8.95
N VAL A 104 6.73 2.28 -9.09
CA VAL A 104 6.54 1.13 -9.97
C VAL A 104 6.14 -0.05 -9.09
N ALA A 105 4.94 -0.56 -9.32
CA ALA A 105 4.39 -1.70 -8.61
C ALA A 105 4.51 -2.95 -9.48
N VAL A 106 5.08 -4.02 -8.97
CA VAL A 106 5.18 -5.30 -9.66
C VAL A 106 4.41 -6.37 -8.90
N GLU A 107 3.53 -7.06 -9.62
CA GLU A 107 2.69 -8.09 -9.03
C GLU A 107 2.52 -9.27 -9.99
N SER A 108 2.03 -10.40 -9.48
CA SER A 108 1.70 -11.58 -10.28
C SER A 108 0.56 -11.29 -11.26
N CYS A 109 0.44 -12.14 -12.29
CA CYS A 109 -0.61 -12.00 -13.31
C CYS A 109 -2.03 -12.06 -12.73
N ASP A 110 -2.22 -12.71 -11.59
CA ASP A 110 -3.53 -12.84 -10.94
C ASP A 110 -3.93 -11.56 -10.18
N LEU A 111 -2.97 -10.86 -9.61
CA LEU A 111 -3.21 -9.70 -8.74
C LEU A 111 -2.95 -8.35 -9.42
N ALA A 112 -2.10 -8.30 -10.44
CA ALA A 112 -1.74 -7.04 -11.10
C ALA A 112 -2.95 -6.29 -11.70
N PRO A 113 -3.90 -6.92 -12.40
CA PRO A 113 -5.08 -6.23 -12.92
C PRO A 113 -5.95 -5.63 -11.81
N GLU A 114 -6.11 -6.33 -10.71
CA GLU A 114 -6.91 -5.87 -9.57
C GLU A 114 -6.24 -4.70 -8.87
N ALA A 115 -4.93 -4.76 -8.65
CA ALA A 115 -4.16 -3.66 -8.09
C ALA A 115 -4.27 -2.41 -8.97
N GLN A 116 -4.11 -2.56 -10.28
CA GLN A 116 -4.21 -1.46 -11.24
C GLN A 116 -5.59 -0.81 -11.21
N SER A 117 -6.65 -1.62 -11.27
CA SER A 117 -8.03 -1.13 -11.22
C SER A 117 -8.31 -0.32 -9.96
N ARG A 118 -7.96 -0.85 -8.79
CA ARG A 118 -8.18 -0.19 -7.51
C ARG A 118 -7.41 1.11 -7.37
N LEU A 119 -6.16 1.15 -7.82
CA LEU A 119 -5.35 2.36 -7.79
C LEU A 119 -5.92 3.45 -8.71
N ILE A 120 -6.33 3.10 -9.92
CA ILE A 120 -6.95 4.04 -10.87
C ILE A 120 -8.29 4.56 -10.33
N GLU A 121 -9.16 3.67 -9.86
CA GLU A 121 -10.49 4.03 -9.32
C GLU A 121 -10.41 4.96 -8.12
N ASN A 122 -9.33 4.87 -7.34
CA ASN A 122 -9.10 5.72 -6.16
C ASN A 122 -8.21 6.94 -6.44
N GLY A 123 -7.89 7.22 -7.71
CA GLY A 123 -7.28 8.48 -8.13
C GLY A 123 -5.77 8.57 -7.98
N TYR A 124 -5.07 7.44 -7.92
CA TYR A 124 -3.60 7.40 -7.86
C TYR A 124 -3.02 7.41 -9.28
N ASP A 125 -2.35 8.49 -9.67
CA ASP A 125 -1.87 8.75 -11.02
C ASP A 125 -0.33 8.65 -11.18
N ASN A 126 0.41 8.56 -10.09
CA ASN A 126 1.87 8.42 -10.09
C ASN A 126 2.35 6.99 -9.75
N ILE A 127 1.55 5.99 -10.08
CA ILE A 127 1.85 4.57 -9.88
C ILE A 127 1.68 3.83 -11.21
N LEU A 128 2.72 3.09 -11.61
CA LEU A 128 2.67 2.17 -12.74
C LEU A 128 2.65 0.74 -12.22
N VAL A 129 1.59 -0.01 -12.52
CA VAL A 129 1.49 -1.44 -12.18
C VAL A 129 1.97 -2.28 -13.36
N LYS A 130 2.92 -3.17 -13.09
CA LYS A 130 3.46 -4.13 -14.06
C LYS A 130 3.20 -5.56 -13.61
N ASN A 131 2.84 -6.40 -14.58
CA ASN A 131 2.76 -7.84 -14.39
C ASN A 131 4.17 -8.44 -14.48
N ILE A 132 4.56 -9.22 -13.47
CA ILE A 132 5.89 -9.83 -13.42
C ILE A 132 6.18 -10.75 -14.62
N ALA A 133 5.15 -11.38 -15.20
CA ALA A 133 5.30 -12.25 -16.38
C ALA A 133 5.73 -11.48 -17.64
N HIS A 134 5.53 -10.17 -17.67
CA HIS A 134 5.87 -9.30 -18.81
C HIS A 134 7.19 -8.54 -18.60
N LEU A 135 7.89 -8.79 -17.50
CA LEU A 135 9.18 -8.15 -17.23
C LEU A 135 10.31 -9.04 -17.73
N SER A 136 11.11 -8.53 -18.66
CA SER A 136 12.41 -9.12 -18.94
C SER A 136 13.38 -8.82 -17.80
N ASN A 137 14.39 -9.69 -17.61
CA ASN A 137 15.45 -9.44 -16.63
C ASN A 137 16.13 -8.10 -16.82
N ASP A 138 16.20 -7.62 -18.07
CA ASP A 138 16.81 -6.35 -18.42
C ASP A 138 15.98 -5.13 -17.97
N GLU A 139 14.65 -5.25 -17.97
CA GLU A 139 13.77 -4.16 -17.52
C GLU A 139 13.80 -3.95 -16.00
N LEU A 140 13.94 -5.02 -15.24
CA LEU A 140 14.09 -4.95 -13.78
C LEU A 140 15.40 -4.26 -13.37
N ILE A 141 16.43 -4.37 -14.21
CA ILE A 141 17.77 -3.79 -13.94
C ILE A 141 17.84 -2.32 -14.41
N ARG A 142 17.18 -1.97 -15.52
CA ARG A 142 17.24 -0.62 -16.11
C ARG A 142 16.44 0.45 -15.38
N ASN A 143 15.44 0.07 -14.59
CA ASN A 143 14.57 0.99 -13.86
C ASN A 143 14.99 1.23 -12.40
N ARG A 144 16.26 0.94 -12.09
CA ARG A 144 16.85 1.26 -10.79
C ARG A 144 17.37 2.70 -10.74
#